data_151c0b9dde93b115c4e240a8a8793111
#
_entry.id   151c0b9dde93b115c4e240a8a8793111
#
_cell.length_a   1.000
_cell.length_b   1.000
_cell.length_c   1.000
_cell.angle_alpha   90.00
_cell.angle_beta   90.00
_cell.angle_gamma   90.00
#
_symmetry.space_group_name_H-M   'P 1'
#
loop_
_entity.id
_entity.type
_entity.pdbx_description
1 polymer ?
#
loop_
_entity_poly.entity_id
_entity_poly.type
_entity_poly.pdbx_seq_one_letter_code
_entity_poly.pdbx_strand_id
1 'polypeptide(L)'
;MSRKEHKEHIPECRSMNFSIYTGMLDRYKDSEDIRQFLSRCGLNGLEVILCGESDQGKIQYDMVNGVHLYFHIFWMDFWLGNYERLDEEFDSREQWIEYYGGMDREAYLNCLRRDLQYAEDAGARYVVFHVSEVTLRESFTYSYRYSDEEVIDTSLEIINLLLDEHEYPFDFLVENLWWSGFTMKSPELTRRLVEGIHSSRKGIMLDTGHYMNTSIELATAEDAADYLHAMLDEHEAAGVPITDWIKGLHLQMSLGGEYVKRQKREWREKPLDFSDVLFYDLFSIAYTHACSIDLHRPFLGEGVKELIARMAPAYVTFEFSDRGREAYEEEAKAQSRLLGYL
;
A
#
# COMPACT_ATOMS: atom_id res chain seq x y z
N MET A 1 -33.82 -6.33 17.66
CA MET A 1 -32.46 -6.14 18.18
C MET A 1 -32.16 -4.65 18.11
N SER A 2 -31.80 -4.04 19.26
CA SER A 2 -31.54 -2.59 19.37
C SER A 2 -30.33 -2.21 18.53
N ARG A 3 -30.50 -1.28 17.57
CA ARG A 3 -29.37 -0.58 16.94
C ARG A 3 -28.61 0.12 18.08
N LYS A 4 -27.42 -0.39 18.42
CA LYS A 4 -26.46 0.39 19.22
C LYS A 4 -26.14 1.62 18.38
N GLU A 5 -26.37 2.80 18.94
CA GLU A 5 -25.83 4.05 18.40
C GLU A 5 -24.31 3.88 18.36
N HIS A 6 -23.76 3.63 17.19
CA HIS A 6 -22.30 3.68 16.99
C HIS A 6 -21.90 5.14 17.14
N LYS A 7 -21.15 5.47 18.20
CA LYS A 7 -20.45 6.76 18.26
C LYS A 7 -19.64 6.90 17.00
N GLU A 8 -19.74 8.04 16.32
CA GLU A 8 -18.89 8.34 15.18
C GLU A 8 -17.43 8.21 15.62
N HIS A 9 -16.71 7.27 15.00
CA HIS A 9 -15.28 7.08 15.21
C HIS A 9 -14.54 8.08 14.32
N ILE A 10 -13.78 8.97 14.93
CA ILE A 10 -12.91 9.91 14.20
C ILE A 10 -11.47 9.44 14.39
N PRO A 11 -10.78 9.00 13.32
CA PRO A 11 -9.38 8.62 13.37
C PRO A 11 -8.47 9.74 13.88
N GLU A 12 -7.41 9.37 14.59
CA GLU A 12 -6.39 10.32 15.06
C GLU A 12 -5.70 11.01 13.89
N CYS A 13 -5.26 10.21 12.90
CA CYS A 13 -4.67 10.70 11.66
C CYS A 13 -5.66 10.50 10.51
N ARG A 14 -5.93 11.58 9.80
CA ARG A 14 -6.69 11.62 8.55
C ARG A 14 -5.77 12.22 7.50
N SER A 15 -5.19 11.35 6.69
CA SER A 15 -4.10 11.69 5.79
C SER A 15 -4.51 11.63 4.33
N MET A 16 -3.74 12.29 3.49
CA MET A 16 -3.72 12.10 2.05
C MET A 16 -2.40 11.46 1.66
N ASN A 17 -2.40 10.47 0.75
CA ASN A 17 -1.16 9.95 0.19
C ASN A 17 -0.45 11.05 -0.62
N PHE A 18 0.86 11.13 -0.49
CA PHE A 18 1.64 12.20 -1.11
C PHE A 18 3.05 11.74 -1.47
N SER A 19 3.28 11.55 -2.76
CA SER A 19 4.62 11.20 -3.25
C SER A 19 5.49 12.44 -3.41
N ILE A 20 6.68 12.44 -2.80
CA ILE A 20 7.62 13.55 -2.87
C ILE A 20 8.42 13.48 -4.18
N TYR A 21 7.84 14.04 -5.24
CA TYR A 21 8.48 14.24 -6.53
C TYR A 21 7.99 15.53 -7.18
N THR A 22 8.78 16.07 -8.10
CA THR A 22 8.52 17.37 -8.74
C THR A 22 7.11 17.49 -9.32
N GLY A 23 6.62 16.47 -10.02
CA GLY A 23 5.29 16.51 -10.64
C GLY A 23 4.12 16.67 -9.67
N MET A 24 4.22 16.12 -8.43
CA MET A 24 3.24 16.33 -7.37
C MET A 24 3.45 17.70 -6.70
N LEU A 25 4.69 18.01 -6.35
CA LEU A 25 5.04 19.23 -5.62
C LEU A 25 4.73 20.52 -6.40
N ASP A 26 4.91 20.53 -7.72
CA ASP A 26 4.65 21.70 -8.57
C ASP A 26 3.18 22.13 -8.63
N ARG A 27 2.27 21.31 -8.15
CA ARG A 27 0.84 21.63 -8.02
C ARG A 27 0.53 22.52 -6.85
N TYR A 28 1.45 22.61 -5.90
CA TYR A 28 1.31 23.38 -4.70
C TYR A 28 2.34 24.53 -4.69
N LYS A 29 1.89 25.70 -4.33
CA LYS A 29 2.75 26.87 -4.30
C LYS A 29 3.83 26.76 -3.22
N ASP A 30 3.42 26.43 -2.01
CA ASP A 30 4.24 26.34 -0.82
C ASP A 30 3.56 25.45 0.24
N SER A 31 4.18 25.33 1.41
CA SER A 31 3.66 24.54 2.53
C SER A 31 2.30 25.03 3.04
N GLU A 32 2.05 26.33 2.99
CA GLU A 32 0.76 26.90 3.42
C GLU A 32 -0.37 26.49 2.46
N ASP A 33 -0.10 26.43 1.17
CA ASP A 33 -1.06 25.96 0.17
C ASP A 33 -1.42 24.46 0.38
N ILE A 34 -0.44 23.63 0.79
CA ILE A 34 -0.70 22.23 1.18
C ILE A 34 -1.58 22.18 2.45
N ARG A 35 -1.30 22.99 3.47
CA ARG A 35 -2.13 23.05 4.69
C ARG A 35 -3.57 23.44 4.39
N GLN A 36 -3.75 24.44 3.53
CA GLN A 36 -5.08 24.86 3.09
C GLN A 36 -5.81 23.76 2.31
N PHE A 37 -5.10 23.04 1.44
CA PHE A 37 -5.65 21.87 0.76
C PHE A 37 -6.14 20.84 1.78
N LEU A 38 -5.31 20.41 2.73
CA LEU A 38 -5.68 19.44 3.77
C LEU A 38 -6.90 19.93 4.57
N SER A 39 -6.90 21.18 5.00
CA SER A 39 -8.02 21.78 5.74
C SER A 39 -9.32 21.75 4.94
N ARG A 40 -9.29 22.12 3.64
CA ARG A 40 -10.47 22.08 2.77
C ARG A 40 -10.98 20.65 2.54
N CYS A 41 -10.11 19.65 2.70
CA CYS A 41 -10.46 18.24 2.59
C CYS A 41 -10.86 17.60 3.93
N GLY A 42 -10.85 18.34 5.05
CA GLY A 42 -11.13 17.77 6.39
C GLY A 42 -10.02 16.83 6.90
N LEU A 43 -8.82 16.92 6.33
CA LEU A 43 -7.65 16.12 6.65
C LEU A 43 -6.71 16.89 7.58
N ASN A 44 -5.87 16.16 8.33
CA ASN A 44 -4.94 16.78 9.30
C ASN A 44 -3.47 16.45 9.03
N GLY A 45 -3.15 15.76 7.93
CA GLY A 45 -1.76 15.50 7.55
C GLY A 45 -1.62 14.71 6.27
N LEU A 46 -0.37 14.34 6.00
CA LEU A 46 0.06 13.58 4.84
C LEU A 46 0.61 12.22 5.28
N GLU A 47 0.43 11.24 4.42
CA GLU A 47 1.29 10.07 4.38
C GLU A 47 2.21 10.23 3.18
N VAL A 48 3.51 10.29 3.43
CA VAL A 48 4.48 10.62 2.39
C VAL A 48 5.26 9.40 1.91
N ILE A 49 5.56 9.37 0.60
CA ILE A 49 6.51 8.44 -0.02
C ILE A 49 7.71 9.25 -0.49
N LEU A 50 8.91 8.85 -0.05
CA LEU A 50 10.17 9.47 -0.48
C LEU A 50 10.59 8.90 -1.83
N CYS A 51 10.49 9.72 -2.89
CA CYS A 51 10.85 9.31 -4.25
C CYS A 51 12.29 9.66 -4.67
N GLY A 52 13.15 9.99 -3.69
CA GLY A 52 14.53 10.36 -3.96
C GLY A 52 14.74 11.79 -4.49
N GLU A 53 13.67 12.56 -4.64
CA GLU A 53 13.72 13.97 -5.01
C GLU A 53 13.63 14.90 -3.78
N SER A 54 14.03 16.16 -3.94
CA SER A 54 13.87 17.17 -2.90
C SER A 54 12.41 17.57 -2.74
N ASP A 55 11.94 17.73 -1.52
CA ASP A 55 10.63 18.29 -1.19
C ASP A 55 10.50 19.78 -1.48
N GLN A 56 11.57 20.43 -1.94
CA GLN A 56 11.66 21.86 -2.20
C GLN A 56 11.27 22.75 -1.00
N GLY A 57 11.36 22.24 0.22
CA GLY A 57 10.93 22.88 1.45
C GLY A 57 9.40 23.02 1.58
N LYS A 58 8.62 22.32 0.76
CA LYS A 58 7.15 22.39 0.78
C LYS A 58 6.53 21.45 1.82
N ILE A 59 7.21 20.37 2.20
CA ILE A 59 6.75 19.44 3.23
C ILE A 59 7.40 19.82 4.56
N GLN A 60 6.57 20.18 5.53
CA GLN A 60 7.02 20.44 6.90
C GLN A 60 6.72 19.21 7.76
N TYR A 61 7.59 18.86 8.69
CA TYR A 61 7.47 17.68 9.52
C TYR A 61 6.14 17.58 10.28
N ASP A 62 5.59 18.70 10.73
CA ASP A 62 4.31 18.75 11.43
C ASP A 62 3.08 18.47 10.54
N MET A 63 3.26 18.30 9.22
CA MET A 63 2.24 17.79 8.30
C MET A 63 2.32 16.27 8.10
N VAL A 64 3.42 15.62 8.49
CA VAL A 64 3.67 14.20 8.23
C VAL A 64 3.04 13.36 9.33
N ASN A 65 1.92 12.72 9.03
CA ASN A 65 1.29 11.75 9.93
C ASN A 65 1.93 10.37 9.80
N GLY A 66 2.25 9.95 8.58
CA GLY A 66 2.83 8.66 8.27
C GLY A 66 3.85 8.71 7.14
N VAL A 67 4.67 7.68 7.07
CA VAL A 67 5.63 7.49 5.98
C VAL A 67 5.39 6.11 5.37
N HIS A 68 5.05 6.09 4.09
CA HIS A 68 5.06 4.88 3.32
C HIS A 68 6.49 4.59 2.89
N LEU A 69 7.05 3.47 3.35
CA LEU A 69 8.43 3.10 3.04
C LEU A 69 8.57 2.83 1.55
N TYR A 70 9.73 3.17 0.99
CA TYR A 70 10.04 2.83 -0.39
C TYR A 70 9.98 1.32 -0.59
N PHE A 71 9.43 0.88 -1.71
CA PHE A 71 9.29 -0.54 -2.02
C PHE A 71 9.79 -0.86 -3.42
N HIS A 72 10.41 -2.01 -3.56
CA HIS A 72 10.65 -2.65 -4.85
C HIS A 72 9.53 -3.66 -5.06
N ILE A 73 8.86 -3.65 -6.21
CA ILE A 73 7.75 -4.55 -6.50
C ILE A 73 8.18 -6.01 -6.63
N PHE A 74 9.45 -6.25 -7.00
CA PHE A 74 10.10 -7.55 -6.97
C PHE A 74 11.48 -7.39 -6.32
N TRP A 75 11.78 -8.23 -5.33
CA TRP A 75 12.95 -8.08 -4.46
C TRP A 75 13.45 -9.42 -3.90
N MET A 76 12.64 -10.47 -3.97
CA MET A 76 12.98 -11.78 -3.40
C MET A 76 14.26 -12.35 -4.02
N ASP A 77 14.39 -12.34 -5.34
CA ASP A 77 15.59 -12.86 -6.01
C ASP A 77 16.84 -12.05 -5.63
N PHE A 78 16.72 -10.74 -5.46
CA PHE A 78 17.81 -9.90 -4.95
C PHE A 78 18.19 -10.27 -3.51
N TRP A 79 17.21 -10.36 -2.62
CA TRP A 79 17.42 -10.68 -1.21
C TRP A 79 18.03 -12.07 -1.02
N LEU A 80 17.58 -13.05 -1.79
CA LEU A 80 18.07 -14.43 -1.74
C LEU A 80 19.40 -14.64 -2.47
N GLY A 81 19.91 -13.65 -3.20
CA GLY A 81 21.15 -13.72 -3.96
C GLY A 81 21.03 -14.51 -5.25
N ASN A 82 19.83 -14.62 -5.82
CA ASN A 82 19.56 -15.32 -7.09
C ASN A 82 19.92 -14.44 -8.30
N TYR A 83 21.18 -14.01 -8.39
CA TYR A 83 21.63 -13.01 -9.36
C TYR A 83 21.44 -13.43 -10.82
N GLU A 84 21.51 -14.73 -11.13
CA GLU A 84 21.24 -15.26 -12.48
C GLU A 84 19.80 -14.91 -12.94
N ARG A 85 18.83 -14.94 -12.01
CA ARG A 85 17.45 -14.57 -12.29
C ARG A 85 17.27 -13.07 -12.46
N LEU A 86 18.03 -12.27 -11.72
CA LEU A 86 18.06 -10.82 -11.94
C LEU A 86 18.63 -10.48 -13.33
N ASP A 87 19.69 -11.19 -13.74
CA ASP A 87 20.26 -11.05 -15.08
C ASP A 87 19.26 -11.46 -16.20
N GLU A 88 18.22 -12.27 -15.89
CA GLU A 88 17.14 -12.62 -16.82
C GLU A 88 15.99 -11.58 -16.83
N GLU A 89 15.75 -10.91 -15.70
CA GLU A 89 14.66 -9.92 -15.59
C GLU A 89 15.06 -8.54 -16.09
N PHE A 90 16.34 -8.17 -15.96
CA PHE A 90 16.89 -6.88 -16.37
C PHE A 90 17.69 -7.00 -17.66
N ASP A 91 17.93 -5.87 -18.36
CA ASP A 91 18.70 -5.84 -19.61
C ASP A 91 20.21 -6.01 -19.37
N SER A 92 20.67 -5.69 -18.14
CA SER A 92 22.07 -5.85 -17.73
C SER A 92 22.21 -5.92 -16.22
N ARG A 93 23.38 -6.39 -15.76
CA ARG A 93 23.74 -6.44 -14.35
C ARG A 93 23.84 -5.05 -13.73
N GLU A 94 24.41 -4.10 -14.46
CA GLU A 94 24.54 -2.72 -14.04
C GLU A 94 23.17 -2.09 -13.76
N GLN A 95 22.15 -2.45 -14.55
CA GLN A 95 20.80 -1.92 -14.40
C GLN A 95 20.13 -2.39 -13.11
N TRP A 96 20.21 -3.68 -12.74
CA TRP A 96 19.63 -4.11 -11.48
C TRP A 96 20.44 -3.63 -10.26
N ILE A 97 21.77 -3.47 -10.39
CA ILE A 97 22.59 -2.85 -9.34
C ILE A 97 22.12 -1.41 -9.09
N GLU A 98 21.84 -0.65 -10.13
CA GLU A 98 21.30 0.70 -10.03
C GLU A 98 19.89 0.69 -9.41
N TYR A 99 19.04 -0.22 -9.86
CA TYR A 99 17.65 -0.35 -9.37
C TYR A 99 17.56 -0.63 -7.86
N TYR A 100 18.43 -1.51 -7.32
CA TYR A 100 18.47 -1.82 -5.88
C TYR A 100 19.42 -0.91 -5.08
N GLY A 101 20.17 -0.03 -5.75
CA GLY A 101 21.14 0.86 -5.12
C GLY A 101 22.45 0.18 -4.69
N GLY A 102 22.70 -1.05 -5.12
CA GLY A 102 23.91 -1.84 -4.81
C GLY A 102 23.77 -3.31 -5.15
N MET A 103 24.77 -4.10 -4.76
CA MET A 103 24.86 -5.53 -5.09
C MET A 103 24.45 -6.45 -3.92
N ASP A 104 24.23 -5.93 -2.74
CA ASP A 104 24.02 -6.71 -1.54
C ASP A 104 22.79 -6.26 -0.74
N ARG A 105 22.39 -7.09 0.20
CA ARG A 105 21.23 -6.85 1.10
C ARG A 105 21.35 -5.53 1.85
N GLU A 106 22.57 -5.08 2.13
CA GLU A 106 22.80 -3.84 2.85
C GLU A 106 22.32 -2.60 2.06
N ALA A 107 22.48 -2.62 0.73
CA ALA A 107 21.95 -1.55 -0.12
C ALA A 107 20.41 -1.44 0.00
N TYR A 108 19.72 -2.58 0.02
CA TYR A 108 18.26 -2.64 0.22
C TYR A 108 17.86 -2.13 1.61
N LEU A 109 18.54 -2.60 2.67
CA LEU A 109 18.27 -2.17 4.04
C LEU A 109 18.54 -0.67 4.23
N ASN A 110 19.57 -0.12 3.60
CA ASN A 110 19.90 1.31 3.71
C ASN A 110 18.82 2.20 3.08
N CYS A 111 18.16 1.74 2.03
CA CYS A 111 16.98 2.44 1.49
C CYS A 111 15.86 2.54 2.53
N LEU A 112 15.54 1.43 3.18
CA LEU A 112 14.51 1.39 4.22
C LEU A 112 14.92 2.17 5.48
N ARG A 113 16.17 2.07 5.94
CA ARG A 113 16.68 2.83 7.10
C ARG A 113 16.59 4.34 6.88
N ARG A 114 16.85 4.81 5.66
CA ARG A 114 16.71 6.23 5.31
C ARG A 114 15.27 6.70 5.53
N ASP A 115 14.30 5.92 5.09
CA ASP A 115 12.89 6.26 5.20
C ASP A 115 12.40 6.17 6.67
N LEU A 116 12.88 5.16 7.41
CA LEU A 116 12.62 5.05 8.86
C LEU A 116 13.20 6.23 9.64
N GLN A 117 14.42 6.67 9.30
CA GLN A 117 15.06 7.85 9.92
C GLN A 117 14.25 9.12 9.60
N TYR A 118 13.78 9.29 8.35
CA TYR A 118 12.94 10.42 8.01
C TYR A 118 11.62 10.40 8.82
N ALA A 119 11.00 9.23 9.00
CA ALA A 119 9.80 9.07 9.79
C ALA A 119 10.03 9.47 11.27
N GLU A 120 11.17 9.07 11.85
CA GLU A 120 11.54 9.44 13.21
C GLU A 120 11.80 10.94 13.34
N ASP A 121 12.58 11.53 12.42
CA ASP A 121 12.88 12.96 12.40
C ASP A 121 11.62 13.82 12.24
N ALA A 122 10.66 13.34 11.44
CA ALA A 122 9.38 14.01 11.24
C ALA A 122 8.41 13.83 12.41
N GLY A 123 8.68 12.90 13.33
CA GLY A 123 7.74 12.54 14.40
C GLY A 123 6.47 11.86 13.89
N ALA A 124 6.61 11.08 12.81
CA ALA A 124 5.51 10.34 12.21
C ALA A 124 4.86 9.39 13.25
N ARG A 125 3.57 9.13 13.09
CA ARG A 125 2.80 8.25 13.98
C ARG A 125 2.91 6.80 13.56
N TYR A 126 3.13 6.54 12.29
CA TYR A 126 3.24 5.21 11.71
C TYR A 126 4.12 5.20 10.46
N VAL A 127 4.60 4.02 10.13
CA VAL A 127 5.19 3.71 8.84
C VAL A 127 4.44 2.54 8.20
N VAL A 128 4.49 2.44 6.86
CA VAL A 128 3.83 1.39 6.09
C VAL A 128 4.88 0.61 5.31
N PHE A 129 4.81 -0.72 5.37
CA PHE A 129 5.71 -1.63 4.66
C PHE A 129 4.89 -2.64 3.83
N HIS A 130 5.11 -2.70 2.53
CA HIS A 130 4.51 -3.69 1.65
C HIS A 130 5.06 -5.10 1.91
N VAL A 131 4.18 -6.06 2.12
CA VAL A 131 4.55 -7.49 2.21
C VAL A 131 4.06 -8.20 0.95
N SER A 132 4.77 -8.00 -0.15
CA SER A 132 4.38 -8.55 -1.45
C SER A 132 5.58 -8.72 -2.38
N GLU A 133 5.45 -9.63 -3.33
CA GLU A 133 6.41 -9.91 -4.39
C GLU A 133 5.68 -10.20 -5.70
N VAL A 134 6.11 -9.56 -6.78
CA VAL A 134 5.65 -9.87 -8.13
C VAL A 134 6.65 -9.38 -9.17
N THR A 135 7.13 -10.25 -10.04
CA THR A 135 7.93 -9.81 -11.20
C THR A 135 7.03 -9.13 -12.26
N LEU A 136 7.65 -8.37 -13.17
CA LEU A 136 6.91 -7.68 -14.23
C LEU A 136 6.06 -8.66 -15.06
N ARG A 137 6.59 -9.84 -15.35
CA ARG A 137 5.89 -10.88 -16.13
C ARG A 137 4.80 -11.60 -15.33
N GLU A 138 5.02 -11.83 -14.06
CA GLU A 138 4.05 -12.47 -13.16
C GLU A 138 2.80 -11.61 -12.97
N SER A 139 2.93 -10.28 -13.01
CA SER A 139 1.79 -9.36 -12.88
C SER A 139 0.71 -9.61 -13.95
N PHE A 140 1.09 -10.12 -15.12
CA PHE A 140 0.17 -10.49 -16.19
C PHE A 140 -0.35 -11.92 -16.10
N THR A 141 0.51 -12.86 -15.67
CA THR A 141 0.19 -14.29 -15.70
C THR A 141 -0.55 -14.77 -14.47
N TYR A 142 -0.42 -14.07 -13.35
CA TYR A 142 -0.89 -14.46 -12.01
C TYR A 142 -0.35 -15.85 -11.59
N SER A 143 0.83 -16.18 -12.07
CA SER A 143 1.55 -17.40 -11.72
C SER A 143 2.85 -17.00 -11.05
N TYR A 144 2.82 -17.00 -9.73
CA TYR A 144 3.89 -16.52 -8.89
C TYR A 144 4.91 -17.60 -8.60
N ARG A 145 6.18 -17.22 -8.59
CA ARG A 145 7.32 -18.09 -8.28
C ARG A 145 7.37 -18.41 -6.79
N TYR A 146 7.17 -17.39 -5.98
CA TYR A 146 7.19 -17.49 -4.54
C TYR A 146 5.77 -17.59 -3.98
N SER A 147 5.59 -18.46 -2.98
CA SER A 147 4.32 -18.57 -2.24
C SER A 147 4.14 -17.41 -1.27
N ASP A 148 2.90 -17.19 -0.84
CA ASP A 148 2.58 -16.20 0.20
C ASP A 148 3.41 -16.42 1.47
N GLU A 149 3.62 -17.68 1.86
CA GLU A 149 4.40 -18.06 3.04
C GLU A 149 5.87 -17.68 2.91
N GLU A 150 6.51 -17.96 1.75
CA GLU A 150 7.91 -17.60 1.49
C GLU A 150 8.12 -16.09 1.50
N VAL A 151 7.21 -15.33 0.89
CA VAL A 151 7.28 -13.87 0.88
C VAL A 151 7.11 -13.30 2.29
N ILE A 152 6.15 -13.81 3.07
CA ILE A 152 5.92 -13.39 4.45
C ILE A 152 7.15 -13.68 5.33
N ASP A 153 7.73 -14.87 5.24
CA ASP A 153 8.89 -15.25 6.05
C ASP A 153 10.11 -14.39 5.73
N THR A 154 10.34 -14.15 4.43
CA THR A 154 11.47 -13.30 4.00
C THR A 154 11.23 -11.83 4.36
N SER A 155 9.99 -11.35 4.29
CA SER A 155 9.63 -10.02 4.78
C SER A 155 9.87 -9.89 6.29
N LEU A 156 9.52 -10.90 7.07
CA LEU A 156 9.80 -10.93 8.51
C LEU A 156 11.30 -10.88 8.82
N GLU A 157 12.15 -11.57 8.02
CA GLU A 157 13.60 -11.44 8.14
C GLU A 157 14.05 -9.98 7.99
N ILE A 158 13.58 -9.29 6.94
CA ILE A 158 13.93 -7.88 6.67
C ILE A 158 13.42 -6.97 7.78
N ILE A 159 12.13 -7.08 8.12
CA ILE A 159 11.49 -6.24 9.13
C ILE A 159 12.20 -6.38 10.48
N ASN A 160 12.51 -7.61 10.89
CA ASN A 160 13.11 -7.85 12.19
C ASN A 160 14.59 -7.42 12.22
N LEU A 161 15.34 -7.52 11.12
CA LEU A 161 16.66 -6.92 11.02
C LEU A 161 16.62 -5.41 11.29
N LEU A 162 15.65 -4.70 10.74
CA LEU A 162 15.51 -3.25 10.95
C LEU A 162 15.04 -2.89 12.36
N LEU A 163 14.09 -3.65 12.91
CA LEU A 163 13.51 -3.36 14.23
C LEU A 163 14.37 -3.83 15.40
N ASP A 164 15.22 -4.84 15.22
CA ASP A 164 16.19 -5.29 16.24
C ASP A 164 17.40 -4.33 16.36
N GLU A 165 17.67 -3.52 15.33
CA GLU A 165 18.73 -2.53 15.35
C GLU A 165 18.37 -1.26 16.15
N HIS A 166 17.08 -0.87 16.13
CA HIS A 166 16.62 0.38 16.70
C HIS A 166 15.16 0.31 17.16
N GLU A 167 14.85 0.87 18.33
CA GLU A 167 13.49 1.00 18.84
C GLU A 167 12.84 2.30 18.33
N TYR A 168 11.94 2.16 17.35
CA TYR A 168 11.26 3.30 16.75
C TYR A 168 10.04 3.77 17.56
N PRO A 169 9.74 5.09 17.60
CA PRO A 169 8.65 5.65 18.39
C PRO A 169 7.27 5.56 17.71
N PHE A 170 7.18 5.09 16.47
CA PHE A 170 5.98 5.00 15.67
C PHE A 170 5.46 3.55 15.54
N ASP A 171 4.22 3.40 15.08
CA ASP A 171 3.67 2.08 14.74
C ASP A 171 4.24 1.59 13.39
N PHE A 172 4.75 0.36 13.37
CA PHE A 172 5.19 -0.31 12.14
C PHE A 172 4.02 -1.14 11.59
N LEU A 173 3.49 -0.73 10.44
CA LEU A 173 2.30 -1.33 9.84
C LEU A 173 2.68 -2.10 8.58
N VAL A 174 2.23 -3.35 8.49
CA VAL A 174 2.38 -4.18 7.29
C VAL A 174 1.13 -4.06 6.43
N GLU A 175 1.34 -3.87 5.13
CA GLU A 175 0.27 -3.64 4.18
C GLU A 175 0.03 -4.86 3.29
N ASN A 176 -1.24 -5.13 3.01
CA ASN A 176 -1.68 -6.19 2.11
C ASN A 176 -1.69 -5.73 0.65
N LEU A 177 -1.33 -6.67 -0.24
CA LEU A 177 -1.49 -6.52 -1.68
C LEU A 177 -2.27 -7.73 -2.25
N TRP A 178 -2.55 -7.73 -3.56
CA TRP A 178 -3.26 -8.83 -4.24
C TRP A 178 -2.33 -9.83 -4.94
N TRP A 179 -1.03 -9.57 -4.91
CA TRP A 179 0.03 -10.46 -5.41
C TRP A 179 0.52 -11.40 -4.29
N SER A 180 1.52 -12.23 -4.61
CA SER A 180 2.08 -13.16 -3.62
C SER A 180 2.61 -12.43 -2.39
N GLY A 181 2.29 -12.93 -1.21
CA GLY A 181 2.66 -12.39 0.10
C GLY A 181 1.47 -12.21 1.04
N PHE A 182 1.35 -11.02 1.62
CA PHE A 182 0.28 -10.71 2.55
C PHE A 182 -1.00 -10.28 1.85
N THR A 183 -1.83 -11.23 1.49
CA THR A 183 -3.10 -10.99 0.78
C THR A 183 -4.31 -10.83 1.71
N MET A 184 -4.17 -11.06 3.00
CA MET A 184 -5.25 -11.14 3.99
C MET A 184 -6.33 -12.21 3.69
N LYS A 185 -6.02 -13.21 2.84
CA LYS A 185 -6.93 -14.32 2.53
C LYS A 185 -6.76 -15.51 3.48
N SER A 186 -5.67 -15.58 4.22
CA SER A 186 -5.40 -16.64 5.19
C SER A 186 -5.23 -16.08 6.60
N PRO A 187 -6.17 -16.37 7.52
CA PRO A 187 -6.02 -15.99 8.92
C PRO A 187 -4.75 -16.53 9.58
N GLU A 188 -4.28 -17.70 9.14
CA GLU A 188 -3.04 -18.32 9.64
C GLU A 188 -1.80 -17.52 9.24
N LEU A 189 -1.72 -17.12 7.95
CA LEU A 189 -0.60 -16.30 7.45
C LEU A 189 -0.66 -14.87 8.01
N THR A 190 -1.85 -14.30 8.20
CA THR A 190 -2.03 -13.03 8.90
C THR A 190 -1.48 -13.10 10.32
N ARG A 191 -1.81 -14.16 11.06
CA ARG A 191 -1.29 -14.39 12.42
C ARG A 191 0.23 -14.53 12.40
N ARG A 192 0.77 -15.40 11.51
CA ARG A 192 2.21 -15.63 11.36
C ARG A 192 2.97 -14.32 11.12
N LEU A 193 2.48 -13.48 10.23
CA LEU A 193 3.10 -12.19 9.93
C LEU A 193 3.08 -11.27 11.15
N VAL A 194 1.90 -10.98 11.69
CA VAL A 194 1.78 -9.97 12.74
C VAL A 194 2.47 -10.42 14.03
N GLU A 195 2.30 -11.67 14.44
CA GLU A 195 2.96 -12.19 15.64
C GLU A 195 4.49 -12.30 15.45
N GLY A 196 4.97 -12.53 14.22
CA GLY A 196 6.39 -12.66 13.90
C GLY A 196 7.19 -11.36 13.94
N ILE A 197 6.55 -10.19 13.94
CA ILE A 197 7.23 -8.88 14.02
C ILE A 197 7.73 -8.64 15.46
N HIS A 198 9.01 -8.25 15.63
CA HIS A 198 9.69 -8.06 16.92
C HIS A 198 9.40 -6.72 17.61
N SER A 199 8.40 -5.97 17.18
CA SER A 199 7.99 -4.73 17.85
C SER A 199 6.68 -4.90 18.60
N SER A 200 6.54 -4.20 19.73
CA SER A 200 5.24 -4.03 20.41
C SER A 200 4.36 -2.98 19.69
N ARG A 201 4.97 -2.08 18.92
CA ARG A 201 4.32 -1.08 18.09
C ARG A 201 4.16 -1.61 16.68
N LYS A 202 3.30 -2.61 16.50
CA LYS A 202 3.03 -3.25 15.22
C LYS A 202 1.54 -3.32 14.94
N GLY A 203 1.20 -3.47 13.66
CA GLY A 203 -0.18 -3.64 13.22
C GLY A 203 -0.28 -3.81 11.72
N ILE A 204 -1.49 -3.69 11.22
CA ILE A 204 -1.82 -3.80 9.81
C ILE A 204 -2.28 -2.43 9.30
N MET A 205 -1.76 -2.02 8.16
CA MET A 205 -2.37 -1.06 7.26
C MET A 205 -3.22 -1.87 6.27
N LEU A 206 -4.53 -1.85 6.42
CA LEU A 206 -5.41 -2.50 5.46
C LEU A 206 -5.64 -1.59 4.28
N ASP A 207 -5.07 -1.93 3.12
CA ASP A 207 -5.53 -1.32 1.87
C ASP A 207 -6.79 -2.04 1.39
N THR A 208 -7.87 -1.27 1.34
CA THR A 208 -9.20 -1.78 1.01
C THR A 208 -9.32 -2.17 -0.46
N GLY A 209 -8.69 -1.42 -1.36
CA GLY A 209 -8.68 -1.71 -2.78
C GLY A 209 -7.76 -2.87 -3.15
N HIS A 210 -6.61 -2.97 -2.51
CA HIS A 210 -5.73 -4.13 -2.69
C HIS A 210 -6.44 -5.43 -2.28
N TYR A 211 -7.21 -5.41 -1.17
CA TYR A 211 -8.02 -6.57 -0.82
C TYR A 211 -9.12 -6.85 -1.86
N MET A 212 -9.80 -5.82 -2.37
CA MET A 212 -10.78 -5.97 -3.45
C MET A 212 -10.18 -6.63 -4.69
N ASN A 213 -8.93 -6.32 -5.03
CA ASN A 213 -8.23 -6.88 -6.19
C ASN A 213 -7.90 -8.38 -6.06
N THR A 214 -8.06 -8.98 -4.86
CA THR A 214 -7.98 -10.45 -4.69
C THR A 214 -9.22 -11.16 -5.24
N SER A 215 -10.28 -10.44 -5.61
CA SER A 215 -11.49 -10.95 -6.27
C SER A 215 -11.76 -10.23 -7.58
N ILE A 216 -12.05 -10.98 -8.63
CA ILE A 216 -12.44 -10.42 -9.94
C ILE A 216 -13.97 -10.30 -10.11
N GLU A 217 -14.75 -10.65 -9.09
CA GLU A 217 -16.21 -10.72 -9.17
C GLU A 217 -16.92 -9.49 -8.59
N LEU A 218 -16.20 -8.60 -7.92
CA LEU A 218 -16.76 -7.40 -7.32
C LEU A 218 -17.15 -6.39 -8.39
N ALA A 219 -18.37 -5.86 -8.31
CA ALA A 219 -18.91 -4.94 -9.29
C ALA A 219 -19.41 -3.60 -8.69
N THR A 220 -19.75 -3.59 -7.39
CA THR A 220 -20.31 -2.42 -6.70
C THR A 220 -19.55 -2.13 -5.39
N ALA A 221 -19.76 -0.92 -4.86
CA ALA A 221 -19.23 -0.56 -3.55
C ALA A 221 -19.81 -1.42 -2.42
N GLU A 222 -21.06 -1.86 -2.58
CA GLU A 222 -21.72 -2.76 -1.64
C GLU A 222 -21.09 -4.15 -1.67
N ASP A 223 -20.83 -4.73 -2.86
CA ASP A 223 -20.10 -6.01 -2.98
C ASP A 223 -18.73 -5.93 -2.32
N ALA A 224 -18.05 -4.80 -2.49
CA ALA A 224 -16.74 -4.57 -1.89
C ALA A 224 -16.80 -4.48 -0.37
N ALA A 225 -17.81 -3.79 0.19
CA ALA A 225 -18.00 -3.70 1.63
C ALA A 225 -18.34 -5.07 2.24
N ASP A 226 -19.22 -5.83 1.60
CA ASP A 226 -19.58 -7.18 2.05
C ASP A 226 -18.38 -8.12 1.99
N TYR A 227 -17.53 -8.00 0.97
CA TYR A 227 -16.31 -8.80 0.84
C TYR A 227 -15.29 -8.51 1.95
N LEU A 228 -15.12 -7.23 2.31
CA LEU A 228 -14.28 -6.83 3.44
C LEU A 228 -14.87 -7.30 4.79
N HIS A 229 -16.18 -7.22 4.98
CA HIS A 229 -16.83 -7.76 6.17
C HIS A 229 -16.62 -9.28 6.30
N ALA A 230 -16.74 -10.03 5.20
CA ALA A 230 -16.51 -11.47 5.19
C ALA A 230 -15.07 -11.83 5.59
N MET A 231 -14.09 -11.07 5.12
CA MET A 231 -12.69 -11.25 5.54
C MET A 231 -12.51 -11.05 7.05
N LEU A 232 -13.11 -10.00 7.61
CA LEU A 232 -13.05 -9.76 9.05
C LEU A 232 -13.71 -10.91 9.83
N ASP A 233 -14.87 -11.39 9.37
CA ASP A 233 -15.60 -12.50 9.99
C ASP A 233 -14.77 -13.81 9.96
N GLU A 234 -14.08 -14.10 8.84
CA GLU A 234 -13.23 -15.28 8.69
C GLU A 234 -12.05 -15.25 9.68
N HIS A 235 -11.40 -14.10 9.82
CA HIS A 235 -10.29 -13.91 10.74
C HIS A 235 -10.75 -14.05 12.21
N GLU A 236 -11.84 -13.40 12.57
CA GLU A 236 -12.41 -13.49 13.92
C GLU A 236 -12.85 -14.93 14.25
N ALA A 237 -13.47 -15.64 13.30
CA ALA A 237 -13.86 -17.04 13.45
C ALA A 237 -12.64 -17.98 13.65
N ALA A 238 -11.49 -17.63 13.04
CA ALA A 238 -10.22 -18.33 13.25
C ALA A 238 -9.50 -17.91 14.55
N GLY A 239 -10.10 -17.02 15.35
CA GLY A 239 -9.52 -16.51 16.59
C GLY A 239 -8.37 -15.51 16.37
N VAL A 240 -8.32 -14.85 15.21
CA VAL A 240 -7.41 -13.74 14.95
C VAL A 240 -8.09 -12.44 15.39
N PRO A 241 -7.50 -11.63 16.30
CA PRO A 241 -8.08 -10.36 16.73
C PRO A 241 -7.87 -9.28 15.67
N ILE A 242 -8.41 -9.51 14.47
CA ILE A 242 -8.09 -8.74 13.27
C ILE A 242 -8.42 -7.26 13.40
N THR A 243 -9.53 -6.93 14.04
CA THR A 243 -9.94 -5.54 14.27
C THR A 243 -9.03 -4.80 15.27
N ASP A 244 -8.38 -5.51 16.19
CA ASP A 244 -7.37 -4.93 17.09
C ASP A 244 -6.02 -4.71 16.36
N TRP A 245 -5.74 -5.53 15.35
CA TRP A 245 -4.50 -5.47 14.59
C TRP A 245 -4.53 -4.47 13.44
N ILE A 246 -5.71 -4.20 12.86
CA ILE A 246 -5.88 -3.15 11.84
C ILE A 246 -5.83 -1.79 12.54
N LYS A 247 -4.66 -1.15 12.51
CA LYS A 247 -4.46 0.19 13.06
C LYS A 247 -4.67 1.30 12.05
N GLY A 248 -4.48 0.99 10.76
CA GLY A 248 -4.59 1.93 9.67
C GLY A 248 -5.39 1.39 8.50
N LEU A 249 -5.95 2.32 7.73
CA LEU A 249 -6.60 2.04 6.45
C LEU A 249 -5.97 2.91 5.37
N HIS A 250 -5.54 2.29 4.27
CA HIS A 250 -5.50 2.91 2.97
C HIS A 250 -6.91 2.80 2.38
N LEU A 251 -7.63 3.90 2.44
CA LEU A 251 -9.03 3.92 2.06
C LEU A 251 -9.16 4.30 0.60
N GLN A 252 -9.42 3.32 -0.21
CA GLN A 252 -9.64 3.45 -1.64
C GLN A 252 -10.56 2.33 -2.14
N MET A 253 -11.09 2.45 -3.35
CA MET A 253 -11.89 1.44 -4.02
C MET A 253 -11.30 1.09 -5.38
N SER A 254 -11.04 -0.20 -5.57
CA SER A 254 -10.54 -0.77 -6.83
C SER A 254 -11.42 -1.93 -7.27
N LEU A 255 -12.21 -1.70 -8.32
CA LEU A 255 -13.09 -2.71 -8.92
C LEU A 255 -12.56 -3.08 -10.31
N GLY A 256 -11.31 -3.58 -10.36
CA GLY A 256 -10.60 -3.93 -11.59
C GLY A 256 -11.03 -5.25 -12.25
N GLY A 257 -11.96 -6.00 -11.66
CA GLY A 257 -12.31 -7.37 -12.07
C GLY A 257 -12.70 -7.53 -13.55
N GLU A 258 -13.49 -6.61 -14.09
CA GLU A 258 -13.88 -6.68 -15.50
C GLU A 258 -12.72 -6.42 -16.46
N TYR A 259 -11.79 -5.55 -16.08
CA TYR A 259 -10.54 -5.37 -16.82
C TYR A 259 -9.74 -6.67 -16.83
N VAL A 260 -9.52 -7.30 -15.68
CA VAL A 260 -8.78 -8.58 -15.56
C VAL A 260 -9.44 -9.69 -16.38
N LYS A 261 -10.77 -9.85 -16.31
CA LYS A 261 -11.52 -10.84 -17.09
C LYS A 261 -11.35 -10.62 -18.60
N ARG A 262 -11.38 -9.36 -19.05
CA ARG A 262 -11.15 -9.01 -20.46
C ARG A 262 -9.74 -9.35 -20.89
N GLN A 263 -8.71 -8.94 -20.11
CA GLN A 263 -7.30 -9.22 -20.43
C GLN A 263 -7.03 -10.73 -20.49
N LYS A 264 -7.54 -11.51 -19.52
CA LYS A 264 -7.40 -12.98 -19.54
C LYS A 264 -8.03 -13.63 -20.78
N ARG A 265 -9.14 -13.09 -21.32
CA ARG A 265 -9.70 -13.57 -22.60
C ARG A 265 -8.80 -13.23 -23.79
N GLU A 266 -8.36 -11.98 -23.89
CA GLU A 266 -7.50 -11.50 -24.97
C GLU A 266 -6.17 -12.27 -25.02
N TRP A 267 -5.55 -12.54 -23.87
CA TRP A 267 -4.28 -13.27 -23.79
C TRP A 267 -4.42 -14.78 -24.07
N ARG A 268 -5.60 -15.36 -23.88
CA ARG A 268 -5.87 -16.72 -24.37
C ARG A 268 -5.90 -16.81 -25.89
N GLU A 269 -6.42 -15.78 -26.54
CA GLU A 269 -6.50 -15.69 -28.00
C GLU A 269 -5.16 -15.29 -28.60
N LYS A 270 -4.46 -14.38 -27.96
CA LYS A 270 -3.13 -13.89 -28.35
C LYS A 270 -2.22 -13.86 -27.11
N PRO A 271 -1.43 -14.92 -26.89
CA PRO A 271 -0.48 -14.97 -25.78
C PRO A 271 0.49 -13.78 -25.78
N LEU A 272 0.81 -13.29 -24.58
CA LEU A 272 1.79 -12.25 -24.39
C LEU A 272 3.19 -12.77 -24.73
N ASP A 273 3.95 -11.96 -25.44
CA ASP A 273 5.37 -12.20 -25.73
C ASP A 273 6.17 -10.95 -25.38
N PHE A 274 7.05 -11.07 -24.40
CA PHE A 274 7.91 -10.02 -23.89
C PHE A 274 9.40 -10.31 -24.15
N SER A 275 9.72 -11.26 -25.05
CA SER A 275 11.09 -11.72 -25.29
C SER A 275 12.05 -10.63 -25.78
N ASP A 276 11.52 -9.67 -26.55
CA ASP A 276 12.28 -8.57 -27.13
C ASP A 276 11.97 -7.20 -26.49
N VAL A 277 11.29 -7.19 -25.33
CA VAL A 277 10.89 -5.95 -24.64
C VAL A 277 11.93 -5.61 -23.59
N LEU A 278 12.53 -4.42 -23.68
CA LEU A 278 13.50 -3.92 -22.71
C LEU A 278 12.85 -3.68 -21.35
N PHE A 279 13.63 -3.77 -20.29
CA PHE A 279 13.17 -3.71 -18.90
C PHE A 279 12.29 -2.49 -18.61
N TYR A 280 12.71 -1.28 -18.96
CA TYR A 280 11.92 -0.08 -18.65
C TYR A 280 10.64 0.02 -19.48
N ASP A 281 10.63 -0.50 -20.70
CA ASP A 281 9.42 -0.57 -21.51
C ASP A 281 8.44 -1.59 -20.90
N LEU A 282 8.93 -2.76 -20.49
CA LEU A 282 8.13 -3.77 -19.79
C LEU A 282 7.61 -3.24 -18.46
N PHE A 283 8.45 -2.51 -17.70
CA PHE A 283 8.06 -1.87 -16.46
C PHE A 283 6.88 -0.89 -16.68
N SER A 284 6.96 -0.05 -17.71
CA SER A 284 5.90 0.90 -18.06
C SER A 284 4.59 0.19 -18.44
N ILE A 285 4.69 -0.93 -19.19
CA ILE A 285 3.53 -1.75 -19.57
C ILE A 285 2.92 -2.40 -18.33
N ALA A 286 3.73 -3.00 -17.46
CA ALA A 286 3.29 -3.66 -16.24
C ALA A 286 2.69 -2.65 -15.24
N TYR A 287 3.28 -1.47 -15.10
CA TYR A 287 2.73 -0.39 -14.29
C TYR A 287 1.35 0.07 -14.79
N THR A 288 1.22 0.27 -16.12
CA THR A 288 -0.08 0.62 -16.74
C THR A 288 -1.13 -0.47 -16.51
N HIS A 289 -0.71 -1.74 -16.58
CA HIS A 289 -1.57 -2.89 -16.28
C HIS A 289 -2.01 -2.88 -14.82
N ALA A 290 -1.08 -2.73 -13.88
CA ALA A 290 -1.38 -2.65 -12.45
C ALA A 290 -2.34 -1.49 -12.13
N CYS A 291 -2.09 -0.28 -12.64
CA CYS A 291 -2.98 0.88 -12.47
C CYS A 291 -4.38 0.70 -13.09
N SER A 292 -4.52 -0.24 -14.03
CA SER A 292 -5.84 -0.59 -14.61
C SER A 292 -6.63 -1.57 -13.75
N ILE A 293 -5.99 -2.20 -12.77
CA ILE A 293 -6.57 -3.09 -11.76
C ILE A 293 -6.81 -2.30 -10.50
N ASP A 294 -5.77 -1.64 -10.03
CA ASP A 294 -5.73 -0.86 -8.82
C ASP A 294 -6.08 0.60 -9.11
N LEU A 295 -7.37 0.89 -9.00
CA LEU A 295 -7.95 2.10 -9.54
C LEU A 295 -7.83 3.31 -8.62
N HIS A 296 -7.59 3.11 -7.35
CA HIS A 296 -7.43 4.15 -6.32
C HIS A 296 -8.53 5.23 -6.39
N ARG A 297 -9.80 4.80 -6.33
CA ARG A 297 -10.97 5.67 -6.35
C ARG A 297 -11.50 5.92 -4.94
N PRO A 298 -12.22 7.00 -4.70
CA PRO A 298 -12.95 7.15 -3.45
C PRO A 298 -13.89 5.98 -3.21
N PHE A 299 -13.90 5.45 -2.00
CA PHE A 299 -14.82 4.38 -1.60
C PHE A 299 -16.12 4.99 -1.08
N LEU A 300 -17.05 5.24 -2.01
CA LEU A 300 -18.31 5.93 -1.73
C LEU A 300 -19.47 4.93 -1.68
N GLY A 301 -19.71 4.36 -0.50
CA GLY A 301 -20.84 3.43 -0.22
C GLY A 301 -21.25 3.53 1.24
N GLU A 302 -22.52 3.26 1.56
CA GLU A 302 -23.01 3.28 2.94
C GLU A 302 -22.30 2.26 3.83
N GLY A 303 -21.94 1.08 3.29
CA GLY A 303 -21.20 0.04 4.02
C GLY A 303 -19.80 0.46 4.49
N VAL A 304 -19.21 1.50 3.89
CA VAL A 304 -17.87 2.00 4.29
C VAL A 304 -17.88 2.54 5.71
N LYS A 305 -18.94 3.24 6.12
CA LYS A 305 -19.07 3.76 7.49
C LYS A 305 -19.14 2.63 8.52
N GLU A 306 -19.87 1.57 8.18
CA GLU A 306 -20.01 0.39 9.05
C GLU A 306 -18.67 -0.35 9.18
N LEU A 307 -17.92 -0.48 8.08
CA LEU A 307 -16.57 -1.05 8.09
C LEU A 307 -15.61 -0.25 8.97
N ILE A 308 -15.54 1.07 8.79
CA ILE A 308 -14.68 1.94 9.61
C ILE A 308 -15.10 1.89 11.08
N ALA A 309 -16.39 1.91 11.37
CA ALA A 309 -16.88 1.81 12.74
C ALA A 309 -16.56 0.45 13.39
N ARG A 310 -16.53 -0.64 12.60
CA ARG A 310 -16.16 -1.98 13.09
C ARG A 310 -14.66 -2.07 13.41
N MET A 311 -13.82 -1.58 12.52
CA MET A 311 -12.36 -1.64 12.67
C MET A 311 -11.84 -0.56 13.63
N ALA A 312 -12.49 0.60 13.69
CA ALA A 312 -12.12 1.76 14.51
C ALA A 312 -10.62 2.13 14.40
N PRO A 313 -10.07 2.30 13.18
CA PRO A 313 -8.64 2.50 12.97
C PRO A 313 -8.16 3.83 13.55
N ALA A 314 -6.92 3.86 14.05
CA ALA A 314 -6.29 5.10 14.50
C ALA A 314 -5.89 6.01 13.32
N TYR A 315 -5.60 5.41 12.18
CA TYR A 315 -5.06 6.08 10.98
C TYR A 315 -5.94 5.79 9.77
N VAL A 316 -6.28 6.81 9.00
CA VAL A 316 -6.96 6.67 7.69
C VAL A 316 -6.26 7.55 6.69
N THR A 317 -5.70 6.95 5.65
CA THR A 317 -5.11 7.64 4.51
C THR A 317 -6.03 7.47 3.30
N PHE A 318 -6.43 8.58 2.69
CA PHE A 318 -7.07 8.54 1.40
C PHE A 318 -5.99 8.29 0.35
N GLU A 319 -6.01 7.13 -0.26
CA GLU A 319 -5.02 6.73 -1.24
C GLU A 319 -5.63 6.77 -2.63
N PHE A 320 -5.58 7.94 -3.26
CA PHE A 320 -6.19 8.16 -4.56
C PHE A 320 -5.16 8.32 -5.67
N SER A 321 -5.54 7.87 -6.88
CA SER A 321 -4.76 8.09 -8.08
C SER A 321 -4.66 9.58 -8.38
N ASP A 322 -3.46 9.99 -8.76
CA ASP A 322 -3.18 11.34 -9.16
C ASP A 322 -3.75 11.67 -10.56
N ARG A 323 -4.83 12.43 -10.56
CA ARG A 323 -5.52 12.93 -11.78
C ARG A 323 -5.52 14.46 -11.86
N GLY A 324 -4.53 15.09 -11.22
CA GLY A 324 -4.42 16.52 -11.10
C GLY A 324 -5.07 17.07 -9.83
N ARG A 325 -4.55 18.21 -9.38
CA ARG A 325 -4.88 18.81 -8.08
C ARG A 325 -6.39 18.98 -7.85
N GLU A 326 -7.12 19.46 -8.85
CA GLU A 326 -8.55 19.76 -8.70
C GLU A 326 -9.37 18.48 -8.50
N ALA A 327 -9.12 17.45 -9.32
CA ALA A 327 -9.79 16.17 -9.18
C ALA A 327 -9.45 15.51 -7.84
N TYR A 328 -8.20 15.56 -7.42
CA TYR A 328 -7.68 15.01 -6.16
C TYR A 328 -8.36 15.67 -4.95
N GLU A 329 -8.52 17.00 -4.97
CA GLU A 329 -9.22 17.75 -3.92
C GLU A 329 -10.71 17.42 -3.88
N GLU A 330 -11.41 17.32 -5.01
CA GLU A 330 -12.84 17.00 -5.05
C GLU A 330 -13.13 15.56 -4.61
N GLU A 331 -12.28 14.62 -4.95
CA GLU A 331 -12.37 13.23 -4.48
C GLU A 331 -12.16 13.12 -2.96
N ALA A 332 -11.14 13.80 -2.44
CA ALA A 332 -10.90 13.85 -0.99
C ALA A 332 -12.07 14.47 -0.24
N LYS A 333 -12.66 15.55 -0.75
CA LYS A 333 -13.86 16.18 -0.17
C LYS A 333 -15.07 15.25 -0.22
N ALA A 334 -15.26 14.51 -1.31
CA ALA A 334 -16.37 13.55 -1.43
C ALA A 334 -16.26 12.45 -0.37
N GLN A 335 -15.07 11.87 -0.21
CA GLN A 335 -14.80 10.86 0.79
C GLN A 335 -14.96 11.43 2.21
N SER A 336 -14.45 12.62 2.48
CA SER A 336 -14.57 13.28 3.80
C SER A 336 -16.02 13.60 4.18
N ARG A 337 -16.83 14.07 3.23
CA ARG A 337 -18.28 14.28 3.48
C ARG A 337 -18.98 12.98 3.83
N LEU A 338 -18.68 11.88 3.12
CA LEU A 338 -19.24 10.58 3.47
C LEU A 338 -18.89 10.18 4.91
N LEU A 339 -17.65 10.44 5.34
CA LEU A 339 -17.15 10.02 6.64
C LEU A 339 -17.43 11.02 7.78
N GLY A 340 -18.03 12.17 7.47
CA GLY A 340 -18.32 13.20 8.49
C GLY A 340 -17.06 13.98 8.93
N TYR A 341 -16.02 14.04 8.10
CA TYR A 341 -14.82 14.86 8.37
C TYR A 341 -15.00 16.32 7.89
N LEU A 342 -16.00 16.56 7.03
CA LEU A 342 -16.45 17.86 6.52
C LEU A 342 -17.95 18.07 6.81
#